data_283fcfe4500536df5dfbf3c87dfaed5b
#
_entry.id   283fcfe4500536df5dfbf3c87dfaed5b
#
_cell.length_a   1.000
_cell.length_b   1.000
_cell.length_c   1.000
_cell.angle_alpha   90.00
_cell.angle_beta   90.00
_cell.angle_gamma   90.00
#
_symmetry.space_group_name_H-M   'P 1'
#
loop_
_entity.id
_entity.type
_entity.pdbx_description
1 polymer ?
#
loop_
_entity_poly.entity_id
_entity_poly.type
_entity_poly.pdbx_seq_one_letter_code
_entity_poly.pdbx_strand_id
1 'polypeptide(L)'
;AILAAAVEFESLPTLPELVANSRAAENYCARYASLFAADMLVGKRIGIYEHSSAGRELYAPLFASLGAEVIRIERSDQFVPIDTEAVGEEDKSKARLWSAQYQLDAIFSTDGDGDRPLVADEHGEWLRGDILGLLCANALNIEALAIPVSSNTVIARCGRFDCVQLTKIGSPYVIAEFAQLAKKYQRVAGFEANGGFLLGSDIEFAGKPLAALPTRDAVLPFLMLLAAAGKGAISPLVNALPARYTHSDRIQNFATARSQAILAEGIADPQALLNKLGLADFTVSLVDTTDGLRLTLNNGVIIHLRPSGNAPELRCYAEADKFEIASMLVSSTLANLIYL
;
A
#
# COMPACT_ATOMS: atom_id res chain seq x y z
N ALA A 1 -12.58 -24.39 -4.71
CA ALA A 1 -13.29 -25.39 -5.53
C ALA A 1 -12.40 -26.60 -5.83
N ILE A 2 -11.14 -26.40 -6.27
CA ILE A 2 -10.22 -27.52 -6.59
C ILE A 2 -9.86 -28.34 -5.35
N LEU A 3 -9.63 -27.72 -4.19
CA LEU A 3 -9.34 -28.42 -2.91
C LEU A 3 -10.53 -29.19 -2.33
N ALA A 4 -11.75 -28.87 -2.76
CA ALA A 4 -12.98 -29.56 -2.32
C ALA A 4 -13.40 -30.69 -3.29
N ALA A 5 -12.83 -30.77 -4.48
CA ALA A 5 -13.07 -31.84 -5.43
C ALA A 5 -12.05 -32.96 -5.19
N ALA A 6 -12.51 -34.18 -4.97
CA ALA A 6 -11.67 -35.37 -4.98
C ALA A 6 -11.24 -35.64 -6.45
N VAL A 7 -10.30 -34.85 -6.96
CA VAL A 7 -9.75 -35.02 -8.29
C VAL A 7 -8.41 -35.73 -8.16
N GLU A 8 -8.32 -36.93 -8.67
CA GLU A 8 -7.05 -37.61 -8.87
C GLU A 8 -6.37 -36.98 -10.12
N PHE A 9 -5.18 -36.42 -9.94
CA PHE A 9 -4.37 -35.94 -11.05
C PHE A 9 -3.39 -37.03 -11.49
N GLU A 10 -3.46 -37.39 -12.77
CA GLU A 10 -2.42 -38.25 -13.34
C GLU A 10 -1.10 -37.50 -13.41
N SER A 11 -0.01 -38.13 -12.98
CA SER A 11 1.32 -37.54 -13.13
C SER A 11 1.70 -37.55 -14.60
N LEU A 12 2.16 -36.39 -15.11
CA LEU A 12 2.70 -36.30 -16.46
C LEU A 12 4.03 -37.07 -16.52
N PRO A 13 4.26 -37.93 -17.52
CA PRO A 13 5.51 -38.66 -17.68
C PRO A 13 6.71 -37.72 -17.94
N THR A 14 6.44 -36.56 -18.55
CA THR A 14 7.42 -35.48 -18.77
C THR A 14 6.72 -34.14 -18.55
N LEU A 15 7.43 -33.16 -17.98
CA LEU A 15 6.92 -31.79 -17.93
C LEU A 15 6.86 -31.21 -19.34
N PRO A 16 5.79 -30.49 -19.69
CA PRO A 16 5.72 -29.80 -20.98
C PRO A 16 6.83 -28.74 -21.08
N GLU A 17 7.32 -28.51 -22.29
CA GLU A 17 8.24 -27.42 -22.56
C GLU A 17 7.57 -26.06 -22.25
N LEU A 18 8.26 -25.22 -21.49
CA LEU A 18 7.77 -23.89 -21.15
C LEU A 18 8.07 -22.94 -22.31
N VAL A 19 7.03 -22.53 -23.01
CA VAL A 19 7.13 -21.51 -24.07
C VAL A 19 6.87 -20.14 -23.45
N ALA A 20 7.81 -19.21 -23.64
CA ALA A 20 7.63 -17.82 -23.21
C ALA A 20 6.41 -17.19 -23.92
N ASN A 21 5.53 -16.54 -23.14
CA ASN A 21 4.34 -15.88 -23.65
C ASN A 21 4.32 -14.42 -23.20
N SER A 22 4.54 -13.49 -24.12
CA SER A 22 4.58 -12.03 -23.88
C SER A 22 3.20 -11.38 -23.76
N ARG A 23 2.12 -12.10 -24.12
CA ARG A 23 0.78 -11.52 -24.26
C ARG A 23 0.28 -10.81 -23.01
N ALA A 24 0.54 -11.35 -21.81
CA ALA A 24 0.13 -10.72 -20.57
C ALA A 24 0.86 -9.38 -20.35
N ALA A 25 2.17 -9.35 -20.59
CA ALA A 25 2.99 -8.15 -20.50
C ALA A 25 2.56 -7.08 -21.53
N GLU A 26 2.32 -7.50 -22.78
CA GLU A 26 1.85 -6.61 -23.85
C GLU A 26 0.50 -6.00 -23.52
N ASN A 27 -0.47 -6.80 -23.06
CA ASN A 27 -1.79 -6.32 -22.65
C ASN A 27 -1.72 -5.34 -21.46
N TYR A 28 -0.85 -5.64 -20.48
CA TYR A 28 -0.65 -4.77 -19.33
C TYR A 28 -0.05 -3.41 -19.74
N CYS A 29 0.98 -3.41 -20.58
CA CYS A 29 1.56 -2.17 -21.08
C CYS A 29 0.59 -1.40 -21.98
N ALA A 30 -0.15 -2.09 -22.86
CA ALA A 30 -1.15 -1.48 -23.74
C ALA A 30 -2.30 -0.81 -22.95
N ARG A 31 -2.69 -1.37 -21.81
CA ARG A 31 -3.68 -0.80 -20.91
C ARG A 31 -3.35 0.65 -20.57
N TYR A 32 -2.10 0.94 -20.22
CA TYR A 32 -1.66 2.27 -19.79
C TYR A 32 -1.22 3.15 -20.95
N ALA A 33 -0.53 2.59 -21.95
CA ALA A 33 -0.16 3.34 -23.15
C ALA A 33 -1.36 3.86 -23.93
N SER A 34 -2.51 3.15 -23.89
CA SER A 34 -3.75 3.62 -24.50
C SER A 34 -4.52 4.63 -23.65
N LEU A 35 -4.39 4.55 -22.31
CA LEU A 35 -5.13 5.40 -21.38
C LEU A 35 -4.60 6.84 -21.38
N PHE A 36 -3.30 7.00 -21.34
CA PHE A 36 -2.65 8.31 -21.25
C PHE A 36 -2.26 8.85 -22.63
N ALA A 37 -1.99 10.15 -22.71
CA ALA A 37 -1.37 10.76 -23.90
C ALA A 37 0.11 10.36 -23.97
N ALA A 38 0.62 10.16 -25.18
CA ALA A 38 2.02 9.73 -25.39
C ALA A 38 3.06 10.76 -24.92
N ASP A 39 2.64 12.00 -24.67
CA ASP A 39 3.47 13.11 -24.19
C ASP A 39 3.21 13.47 -22.72
N MET A 40 2.42 12.64 -21.99
CA MET A 40 2.03 12.93 -20.60
C MET A 40 3.24 13.13 -19.68
N LEU A 41 4.33 12.41 -19.92
CA LEU A 41 5.55 12.43 -19.11
C LEU A 41 6.70 13.22 -19.76
N VAL A 42 6.45 13.96 -20.84
CA VAL A 42 7.49 14.79 -21.48
C VAL A 42 8.03 15.82 -20.49
N GLY A 43 9.35 15.83 -20.35
CA GLY A 43 10.08 16.68 -19.41
C GLY A 43 10.21 16.12 -18.00
N LYS A 44 9.67 14.92 -17.74
CA LYS A 44 9.84 14.23 -16.46
C LYS A 44 11.02 13.24 -16.53
N ARG A 45 11.86 13.28 -15.49
CA ARG A 45 12.97 12.36 -15.25
C ARG A 45 12.58 11.36 -14.17
N ILE A 46 12.42 10.09 -14.56
CA ILE A 46 11.92 9.03 -13.68
C ILE A 46 13.03 8.02 -13.42
N GLY A 47 13.42 7.88 -12.15
CA GLY A 47 14.28 6.80 -11.69
C GLY A 47 13.47 5.52 -11.54
N ILE A 48 13.96 4.41 -12.06
CA ILE A 48 13.39 3.08 -11.81
C ILE A 48 14.39 2.28 -11.00
N TYR A 49 14.09 2.08 -9.72
CA TYR A 49 14.84 1.15 -8.88
C TYR A 49 14.42 -0.27 -9.25
N GLU A 50 15.21 -0.90 -10.11
CA GLU A 50 14.88 -2.19 -10.73
C GLU A 50 15.02 -3.35 -9.75
N HIS A 51 16.01 -3.33 -8.87
CA HIS A 51 16.46 -4.43 -8.02
C HIS A 51 16.19 -5.81 -8.69
N SER A 52 15.49 -6.73 -8.02
CA SER A 52 15.09 -8.05 -8.53
C SER A 52 13.61 -8.15 -8.86
N SER A 53 12.90 -7.01 -9.04
CA SER A 53 11.46 -7.01 -9.34
C SER A 53 11.13 -7.81 -10.59
N ALA A 54 10.05 -8.61 -10.52
CA ALA A 54 9.56 -9.38 -11.65
C ALA A 54 9.08 -8.49 -12.82
N GLY A 55 8.61 -7.28 -12.51
CA GLY A 55 8.11 -6.31 -13.50
C GLY A 55 9.17 -5.42 -14.15
N ARG A 56 10.44 -5.51 -13.75
CA ARG A 56 11.52 -4.57 -14.12
C ARG A 56 11.71 -4.35 -15.63
N GLU A 57 11.37 -5.34 -16.47
CA GLU A 57 11.48 -5.19 -17.92
C GLU A 57 10.32 -4.41 -18.55
N LEU A 58 9.20 -4.24 -17.82
CA LEU A 58 7.99 -3.60 -18.33
C LEU A 58 7.99 -2.10 -18.12
N TYR A 59 8.55 -1.62 -17.01
CA TYR A 59 8.36 -0.24 -16.54
C TYR A 59 9.09 0.78 -17.42
N ALA A 60 10.36 0.55 -17.74
CA ALA A 60 11.16 1.50 -18.52
C ALA A 60 10.61 1.72 -19.94
N PRO A 61 10.27 0.68 -20.75
CA PRO A 61 9.63 0.89 -22.04
C PRO A 61 8.28 1.60 -21.93
N LEU A 62 7.48 1.25 -20.91
CA LEU A 62 6.17 1.84 -20.71
C LEU A 62 6.28 3.35 -20.42
N PHE A 63 7.10 3.76 -19.46
CA PHE A 63 7.23 5.17 -19.10
C PHE A 63 7.90 5.99 -20.21
N ALA A 64 8.88 5.41 -20.92
CA ALA A 64 9.46 6.03 -22.10
C ALA A 64 8.44 6.22 -23.24
N SER A 65 7.50 5.28 -23.42
CA SER A 65 6.42 5.43 -24.42
C SER A 65 5.44 6.56 -24.10
N LEU A 66 5.42 7.03 -22.85
CA LEU A 66 4.63 8.19 -22.39
C LEU A 66 5.46 9.49 -22.37
N GLY A 67 6.71 9.44 -22.86
CA GLY A 67 7.57 10.62 -23.00
C GLY A 67 8.57 10.87 -21.87
N ALA A 68 8.68 10.00 -20.87
CA ALA A 68 9.63 10.15 -19.77
C ALA A 68 11.08 9.92 -20.20
N GLU A 69 12.01 10.69 -19.63
CA GLU A 69 13.42 10.31 -19.54
C GLU A 69 13.58 9.32 -18.40
N VAL A 70 13.95 8.07 -18.71
CA VAL A 70 14.02 6.98 -17.73
C VAL A 70 15.47 6.69 -17.35
N ILE A 71 15.75 6.67 -16.06
CA ILE A 71 17.02 6.29 -15.45
C ILE A 71 16.85 4.96 -14.71
N ARG A 72 17.49 3.90 -15.19
CA ARG A 72 17.49 2.60 -14.53
C ARG A 72 18.54 2.57 -13.42
N ILE A 73 18.14 2.12 -12.23
CA ILE A 73 18.94 2.20 -11.01
C ILE A 73 19.00 0.82 -10.35
N GLU A 74 20.21 0.42 -9.95
CA GLU A 74 20.51 -0.76 -9.11
C GLU A 74 19.76 -2.04 -9.50
N ARG A 75 19.92 -2.48 -10.73
CA ARG A 75 19.44 -3.79 -11.17
C ARG A 75 20.23 -4.91 -10.47
N SER A 76 19.52 -5.93 -10.02
CA SER A 76 20.09 -7.12 -9.39
C SER A 76 19.51 -8.41 -10.00
N ASP A 77 20.36 -9.41 -10.20
CA ASP A 77 19.93 -10.77 -10.56
C ASP A 77 19.77 -11.66 -9.33
N GLN A 78 20.14 -11.14 -8.14
CA GLN A 78 19.87 -11.79 -6.86
C GLN A 78 18.66 -11.15 -6.22
N PHE A 79 17.85 -11.97 -5.52
CA PHE A 79 16.66 -11.47 -4.83
C PHE A 79 17.02 -10.40 -3.79
N VAL A 80 16.39 -9.25 -3.91
CA VAL A 80 16.45 -8.13 -2.97
C VAL A 80 15.07 -7.98 -2.35
N PRO A 81 14.91 -8.25 -1.05
CA PRO A 81 13.63 -8.07 -0.37
C PRO A 81 13.33 -6.58 -0.21
N ILE A 82 12.21 -6.13 -0.76
CA ILE A 82 11.70 -4.77 -0.58
C ILE A 82 10.39 -4.83 0.21
N ASP A 83 10.32 -4.08 1.31
CA ASP A 83 9.09 -3.89 2.08
C ASP A 83 8.48 -2.53 1.71
N THR A 84 7.40 -2.53 0.94
CA THR A 84 6.74 -1.31 0.47
C THR A 84 5.88 -0.62 1.56
N GLU A 85 5.63 -1.29 2.68
CA GLU A 85 4.89 -0.72 3.82
C GLU A 85 5.83 -0.13 4.89
N ALA A 86 7.00 -0.78 5.10
CA ALA A 86 7.98 -0.38 6.10
C ALA A 86 9.37 -0.26 5.47
N VAL A 87 9.57 0.79 4.68
CA VAL A 87 10.82 1.04 3.95
C VAL A 87 11.97 1.27 4.93
N GLY A 88 13.07 0.52 4.74
CA GLY A 88 14.27 0.60 5.57
C GLY A 88 15.06 1.92 5.39
N GLU A 89 15.87 2.28 6.38
CA GLU A 89 16.66 3.51 6.36
C GLU A 89 17.71 3.52 5.24
N GLU A 90 18.21 2.36 4.84
CA GLU A 90 19.12 2.23 3.71
C GLU A 90 18.44 2.65 2.41
N ASP A 91 17.23 2.12 2.13
CA ASP A 91 16.48 2.45 0.91
C ASP A 91 16.01 3.92 0.91
N LYS A 92 15.69 4.49 2.08
CA LYS A 92 15.40 5.92 2.21
C LYS A 92 16.60 6.78 1.85
N SER A 93 17.79 6.43 2.37
CA SER A 93 19.02 7.15 2.09
C SER A 93 19.43 7.06 0.63
N LYS A 94 19.29 5.88 0.02
CA LYS A 94 19.54 5.65 -1.41
C LYS A 94 18.61 6.51 -2.28
N ALA A 95 17.32 6.53 -1.99
CA ALA A 95 16.36 7.31 -2.78
C ALA A 95 16.67 8.80 -2.80
N ARG A 96 17.02 9.39 -1.63
CA ARG A 96 17.45 10.79 -1.54
C ARG A 96 18.71 11.05 -2.35
N LEU A 97 19.69 10.13 -2.29
CA LEU A 97 20.92 10.23 -3.06
C LEU A 97 20.65 10.18 -4.57
N TRP A 98 19.86 9.21 -5.03
CA TRP A 98 19.52 9.05 -6.45
C TRP A 98 18.73 10.27 -6.97
N SER A 99 17.74 10.73 -6.20
CA SER A 99 16.96 11.91 -6.58
C SER A 99 17.85 13.14 -6.79
N ALA A 100 18.75 13.43 -5.85
CA ALA A 100 19.69 14.53 -5.95
C ALA A 100 20.72 14.32 -7.10
N GLN A 101 21.29 13.12 -7.22
CA GLN A 101 22.33 12.81 -8.21
C GLN A 101 21.80 12.89 -9.65
N TYR A 102 20.62 12.35 -9.89
CA TYR A 102 20.04 12.25 -11.24
C TYR A 102 19.00 13.34 -11.51
N GLN A 103 18.72 14.22 -10.55
CA GLN A 103 17.70 15.28 -10.66
C GLN A 103 16.34 14.70 -11.09
N LEU A 104 15.86 13.72 -10.31
CA LEU A 104 14.64 12.97 -10.63
C LEU A 104 13.39 13.76 -10.22
N ASP A 105 12.33 13.65 -11.01
CA ASP A 105 10.98 14.11 -10.66
C ASP A 105 10.25 13.08 -9.79
N ALA A 106 10.61 11.80 -9.92
CA ALA A 106 10.07 10.70 -9.14
C ALA A 106 10.98 9.47 -9.22
N ILE A 107 10.85 8.58 -8.23
CA ILE A 107 11.41 7.23 -8.28
C ILE A 107 10.26 6.23 -8.25
N PHE A 108 10.30 5.26 -9.14
CA PHE A 108 9.38 4.13 -9.16
C PHE A 108 10.10 2.83 -8.86
N SER A 109 9.51 2.02 -8.02
CA SER A 109 9.90 0.63 -7.76
C SER A 109 8.67 -0.18 -7.40
N THR A 110 8.88 -1.46 -7.11
CA THR A 110 7.86 -2.36 -6.59
C THR A 110 8.46 -3.31 -5.55
N ASP A 111 7.67 -4.19 -4.98
CA ASP A 111 8.18 -5.38 -4.30
C ASP A 111 8.67 -6.45 -5.31
N GLY A 112 9.06 -7.62 -4.81
CA GLY A 112 9.69 -8.66 -5.63
C GLY A 112 8.80 -9.24 -6.72
N ASP A 113 7.49 -9.43 -6.49
CA ASP A 113 6.52 -9.95 -7.45
C ASP A 113 5.84 -8.86 -8.29
N GLY A 114 6.11 -7.58 -8.01
CA GLY A 114 5.79 -6.46 -8.88
C GLY A 114 4.36 -5.93 -8.77
N ASP A 115 3.60 -6.32 -7.75
CA ASP A 115 2.21 -5.94 -7.60
C ASP A 115 1.96 -4.80 -6.58
N ARG A 116 2.98 -4.44 -5.77
CA ARG A 116 2.94 -3.37 -4.76
C ARG A 116 3.90 -2.27 -5.15
N PRO A 117 3.42 -1.07 -5.45
CA PRO A 117 4.28 0.04 -5.83
C PRO A 117 5.07 0.58 -4.64
N LEU A 118 6.27 1.05 -4.93
CA LEU A 118 7.08 1.87 -4.05
C LEU A 118 7.47 3.13 -4.83
N VAL A 119 6.98 4.28 -4.41
CA VAL A 119 7.12 5.54 -5.15
C VAL A 119 7.75 6.60 -4.25
N ALA A 120 8.78 7.28 -4.74
CA ALA A 120 9.32 8.46 -4.09
C ALA A 120 9.04 9.73 -4.91
N ASP A 121 8.96 10.85 -4.20
CA ASP A 121 8.83 12.18 -4.78
C ASP A 121 10.17 12.72 -5.32
N GLU A 122 10.17 13.95 -5.77
CA GLU A 122 11.35 14.67 -6.31
C GLU A 122 12.47 14.87 -5.29
N HIS A 123 12.20 14.71 -3.99
CA HIS A 123 13.20 14.78 -2.93
C HIS A 123 13.75 13.40 -2.55
N GLY A 124 13.23 12.33 -3.15
CA GLY A 124 13.55 10.94 -2.80
C GLY A 124 12.87 10.48 -1.51
N GLU A 125 11.78 11.15 -1.10
CA GLU A 125 10.99 10.71 0.04
C GLU A 125 9.94 9.69 -0.41
N TRP A 126 10.02 8.48 0.14
CA TRP A 126 9.08 7.41 -0.18
C TRP A 126 7.69 7.73 0.35
N LEU A 127 6.71 7.71 -0.53
CA LEU A 127 5.31 7.82 -0.16
C LEU A 127 4.84 6.52 0.51
N ARG A 128 4.04 6.66 1.57
CA ARG A 128 3.30 5.50 2.07
C ARG A 128 2.31 5.02 1.02
N GLY A 129 2.16 3.69 0.92
CA GLY A 129 1.29 3.10 -0.09
C GLY A 129 -0.18 3.52 0.03
N ASP A 130 -0.69 3.72 1.25
CA ASP A 130 -2.05 4.21 1.47
C ASP A 130 -2.24 5.68 1.06
N ILE A 131 -1.22 6.52 1.17
CA ILE A 131 -1.23 7.90 0.67
C ILE A 131 -1.19 7.91 -0.87
N LEU A 132 -0.36 7.07 -1.47
CA LEU A 132 -0.33 6.88 -2.92
C LEU A 132 -1.71 6.41 -3.45
N GLY A 133 -2.31 5.43 -2.77
CA GLY A 133 -3.65 4.93 -3.09
C GLY A 133 -4.73 6.01 -2.97
N LEU A 134 -4.68 6.84 -1.91
CA LEU A 134 -5.59 7.98 -1.74
C LEU A 134 -5.48 8.97 -2.90
N LEU A 135 -4.26 9.36 -3.27
CA LEU A 135 -4.02 10.33 -4.35
C LEU A 135 -4.47 9.77 -5.71
N CYS A 136 -4.21 8.47 -5.97
CA CYS A 136 -4.72 7.77 -7.14
C CYS A 136 -6.25 7.76 -7.20
N ALA A 137 -6.90 7.34 -6.11
CA ALA A 137 -8.35 7.27 -6.02
C ALA A 137 -9.02 8.64 -6.23
N ASN A 138 -8.41 9.69 -5.64
CA ASN A 138 -8.88 11.07 -5.84
C ASN A 138 -8.73 11.51 -7.30
N ALA A 139 -7.61 11.22 -7.96
CA ALA A 139 -7.39 11.57 -9.36
C ALA A 139 -8.31 10.80 -10.32
N LEU A 140 -8.74 9.60 -9.95
CA LEU A 140 -9.73 8.80 -10.67
C LEU A 140 -11.18 9.18 -10.33
N ASN A 141 -11.41 10.14 -9.43
CA ASN A 141 -12.74 10.51 -8.92
C ASN A 141 -13.51 9.29 -8.37
N ILE A 142 -12.84 8.44 -7.61
CA ILE A 142 -13.49 7.31 -6.94
C ILE A 142 -14.49 7.83 -5.91
N GLU A 143 -15.67 7.22 -5.88
CA GLU A 143 -16.77 7.58 -4.96
C GLU A 143 -16.68 6.78 -3.68
N ALA A 144 -16.41 5.49 -3.80
CA ALA A 144 -16.36 4.58 -2.65
C ALA A 144 -15.10 3.74 -2.61
N LEU A 145 -14.52 3.63 -1.41
CA LEU A 145 -13.30 2.88 -1.14
C LEU A 145 -13.55 1.71 -0.20
N ALA A 146 -12.89 0.59 -0.47
CA ALA A 146 -12.65 -0.48 0.50
C ALA A 146 -11.17 -0.51 0.84
N ILE A 147 -10.80 -0.36 2.12
CA ILE A 147 -9.41 -0.30 2.58
C ILE A 147 -9.24 -1.05 3.91
N PRO A 148 -8.05 -1.61 4.17
CA PRO A 148 -7.76 -2.23 5.45
C PRO A 148 -7.88 -1.26 6.63
N VAL A 149 -8.28 -1.78 7.77
CA VAL A 149 -8.39 -1.03 9.03
C VAL A 149 -7.07 -0.40 9.50
N SER A 150 -5.92 -0.87 8.98
CA SER A 150 -4.59 -0.31 9.24
C SER A 150 -4.23 0.90 8.36
N SER A 151 -5.07 1.25 7.40
CA SER A 151 -4.84 2.42 6.53
C SER A 151 -4.96 3.71 7.31
N ASN A 152 -4.22 4.73 6.86
CA ASN A 152 -4.19 6.05 7.48
C ASN A 152 -5.57 6.70 7.49
N THR A 153 -5.98 7.24 8.64
CA THR A 153 -7.31 7.87 8.78
C THR A 153 -7.50 9.15 7.98
N VAL A 154 -6.44 9.72 7.43
CA VAL A 154 -6.54 10.85 6.49
C VAL A 154 -7.46 10.52 5.31
N ILE A 155 -7.52 9.25 4.90
CA ILE A 155 -8.36 8.79 3.80
C ILE A 155 -9.85 9.06 4.07
N ALA A 156 -10.32 8.75 5.27
CA ALA A 156 -11.69 9.03 5.67
C ALA A 156 -11.90 10.51 6.05
N ARG A 157 -10.86 11.17 6.59
CA ARG A 157 -10.95 12.56 7.08
C ARG A 157 -10.80 13.62 6.01
N CYS A 158 -10.22 13.29 4.84
CA CYS A 158 -10.03 14.26 3.76
C CYS A 158 -11.34 14.72 3.09
N GLY A 159 -12.45 14.04 3.34
CA GLY A 159 -13.77 14.41 2.83
C GLY A 159 -13.93 14.28 1.31
N ARG A 160 -13.08 13.47 0.66
CA ARG A 160 -13.06 13.33 -0.82
C ARG A 160 -13.88 12.15 -1.33
N PHE A 161 -14.26 11.22 -0.47
CA PHE A 161 -14.98 10.00 -0.80
C PHE A 161 -16.33 9.97 -0.10
N ASP A 162 -17.36 9.53 -0.81
CA ASP A 162 -18.71 9.39 -0.26
C ASP A 162 -18.80 8.23 0.74
N CYS A 163 -17.95 7.21 0.55
CA CYS A 163 -17.88 6.05 1.42
C CYS A 163 -16.44 5.53 1.55
N VAL A 164 -16.04 5.24 2.78
CA VAL A 164 -14.79 4.52 3.09
C VAL A 164 -15.15 3.33 3.97
N GLN A 165 -15.17 2.15 3.36
CA GLN A 165 -15.45 0.88 4.04
C GLN A 165 -14.14 0.29 4.56
N LEU A 166 -14.06 0.08 5.88
CA LEU A 166 -12.90 -0.60 6.51
C LEU A 166 -13.06 -2.11 6.43
N THR A 167 -11.96 -2.80 6.11
CA THR A 167 -11.90 -4.25 5.98
C THR A 167 -10.81 -4.84 6.88
N LYS A 168 -10.76 -6.17 6.97
CA LYS A 168 -9.55 -6.86 7.43
C LYS A 168 -8.40 -6.58 6.48
N ILE A 169 -7.16 -6.78 6.98
CA ILE A 169 -5.94 -6.62 6.19
C ILE A 169 -5.81 -7.79 5.21
N GLY A 170 -5.67 -7.46 3.93
CA GLY A 170 -5.50 -8.40 2.83
C GLY A 170 -6.43 -8.10 1.66
N SER A 171 -5.87 -8.11 0.44
CA SER A 171 -6.62 -7.82 -0.78
C SER A 171 -7.89 -8.66 -0.99
N PRO A 172 -8.00 -9.94 -0.58
CA PRO A 172 -9.24 -10.69 -0.69
C PRO A 172 -10.42 -10.06 0.07
N TYR A 173 -10.15 -9.44 1.23
CA TYR A 173 -11.18 -8.75 2.02
C TYR A 173 -11.59 -7.43 1.38
N VAL A 174 -10.64 -6.71 0.80
CA VAL A 174 -10.89 -5.48 0.04
C VAL A 174 -11.78 -5.79 -1.18
N ILE A 175 -11.42 -6.81 -1.97
CA ILE A 175 -12.15 -7.23 -3.17
C ILE A 175 -13.59 -7.68 -2.82
N ALA A 176 -13.76 -8.36 -1.69
CA ALA A 176 -15.07 -8.86 -1.26
C ALA A 176 -16.11 -7.75 -1.07
N GLU A 177 -15.68 -6.52 -0.72
CA GLU A 177 -16.55 -5.36 -0.53
C GLU A 177 -17.01 -4.72 -1.84
N PHE A 178 -16.31 -4.90 -2.95
CA PHE A 178 -16.61 -4.21 -4.21
C PHE A 178 -18.05 -4.46 -4.70
N ALA A 179 -18.51 -5.70 -4.63
CA ALA A 179 -19.86 -6.04 -5.08
C ALA A 179 -20.96 -5.35 -4.25
N GLN A 180 -20.69 -5.10 -2.95
CA GLN A 180 -21.64 -4.40 -2.09
C GLN A 180 -21.60 -2.89 -2.33
N LEU A 181 -20.41 -2.31 -2.48
CA LEU A 181 -20.22 -0.89 -2.79
C LEU A 181 -20.82 -0.52 -4.17
N ALA A 182 -20.61 -1.38 -5.17
CA ALA A 182 -21.12 -1.19 -6.52
C ALA A 182 -22.66 -1.15 -6.63
N LYS A 183 -23.40 -1.55 -5.58
CA LYS A 183 -24.86 -1.37 -5.54
C LYS A 183 -25.29 0.08 -5.36
N LYS A 184 -24.40 0.94 -4.85
CA LYS A 184 -24.70 2.35 -4.54
C LYS A 184 -23.81 3.34 -5.28
N TYR A 185 -22.61 2.93 -5.64
CA TYR A 185 -21.57 3.79 -6.20
C TYR A 185 -21.11 3.24 -7.55
N GLN A 186 -20.87 4.13 -8.50
CA GLN A 186 -20.43 3.74 -9.84
C GLN A 186 -18.90 3.55 -9.90
N ARG A 187 -18.16 4.32 -9.11
CA ARG A 187 -16.69 4.36 -9.13
C ARG A 187 -16.15 3.81 -7.81
N VAL A 188 -15.82 2.54 -7.84
CA VAL A 188 -15.38 1.78 -6.66
C VAL A 188 -13.92 1.35 -6.84
N ALA A 189 -13.13 1.53 -5.80
CA ALA A 189 -11.76 1.03 -5.75
C ALA A 189 -11.38 0.61 -4.33
N GLY A 190 -10.20 0.05 -4.19
CA GLY A 190 -9.58 -0.23 -2.91
C GLY A 190 -8.07 -0.23 -3.02
N PHE A 191 -7.39 -0.21 -1.90
CA PHE A 191 -5.93 -0.31 -1.84
C PHE A 191 -5.50 -0.73 -0.44
N GLU A 192 -4.26 -1.15 -0.32
CA GLU A 192 -3.67 -1.56 0.94
C GLU A 192 -2.57 -0.57 1.37
N ALA A 193 -2.14 -0.64 2.63
CA ALA A 193 -1.06 0.21 3.16
C ALA A 193 0.30 -0.02 2.44
N ASN A 194 0.45 -1.17 1.78
CA ASN A 194 1.59 -1.51 0.92
C ASN A 194 1.53 -0.89 -0.49
N GLY A 195 0.49 -0.14 -0.82
CA GLY A 195 0.32 0.56 -2.10
C GLY A 195 -0.40 -0.21 -3.20
N GLY A 196 -0.63 -1.51 -3.04
CA GLY A 196 -1.36 -2.31 -4.04
C GLY A 196 -2.75 -1.74 -4.28
N PHE A 197 -2.99 -1.16 -5.46
CA PHE A 197 -4.25 -0.53 -5.84
C PHE A 197 -5.15 -1.51 -6.60
N LEU A 198 -6.44 -1.53 -6.29
CA LEU A 198 -7.43 -2.43 -6.87
C LEU A 198 -8.59 -1.60 -7.44
N LEU A 199 -8.73 -1.58 -8.76
CA LEU A 199 -9.87 -0.91 -9.41
C LEU A 199 -11.06 -1.87 -9.45
N GLY A 200 -12.11 -1.56 -8.69
CA GLY A 200 -13.27 -2.44 -8.48
C GLY A 200 -14.40 -2.26 -9.50
N SER A 201 -14.39 -1.22 -10.31
CA SER A 201 -15.40 -0.94 -11.33
C SER A 201 -14.79 -0.47 -12.64
N ASP A 202 -15.47 -0.72 -13.75
CA ASP A 202 -15.16 -0.06 -15.02
C ASP A 202 -15.46 1.43 -14.90
N ILE A 203 -14.50 2.26 -15.30
CA ILE A 203 -14.63 3.73 -15.24
C ILE A 203 -14.18 4.36 -16.56
N GLU A 204 -14.50 5.62 -16.72
CA GLU A 204 -13.92 6.46 -17.76
C GLU A 204 -12.91 7.45 -17.14
N PHE A 205 -11.74 7.57 -17.75
CA PHE A 205 -10.75 8.55 -17.41
C PHE A 205 -10.32 9.33 -18.65
N ALA A 206 -10.45 10.66 -18.61
CA ALA A 206 -10.15 11.56 -19.74
C ALA A 206 -10.80 11.14 -21.06
N GLY A 207 -12.05 10.67 -21.02
CA GLY A 207 -12.80 10.23 -22.19
C GLY A 207 -12.41 8.85 -22.73
N LYS A 208 -11.60 8.09 -22.01
CA LYS A 208 -11.15 6.75 -22.38
C LYS A 208 -11.60 5.71 -21.37
N PRO A 209 -12.00 4.50 -21.80
CA PRO A 209 -12.41 3.44 -20.90
C PRO A 209 -11.21 2.88 -20.13
N LEU A 210 -11.37 2.67 -18.83
CA LEU A 210 -10.46 1.97 -17.97
C LEU A 210 -11.23 0.83 -17.29
N ALA A 211 -11.01 -0.39 -17.76
CA ALA A 211 -11.67 -1.58 -17.24
C ALA A 211 -11.26 -1.86 -15.78
N ALA A 212 -12.15 -2.43 -15.00
CA ALA A 212 -11.85 -2.93 -13.67
C ALA A 212 -10.64 -3.88 -13.68
N LEU A 213 -9.86 -3.82 -12.61
CA LEU A 213 -8.76 -4.72 -12.37
C LEU A 213 -8.73 -5.03 -10.85
N PRO A 214 -9.57 -5.99 -10.40
CA PRO A 214 -9.68 -6.31 -8.98
C PRO A 214 -8.52 -7.20 -8.50
N THR A 215 -7.30 -6.77 -8.80
CA THR A 215 -6.04 -7.31 -8.30
C THR A 215 -5.09 -6.15 -8.06
N ARG A 216 -4.07 -6.36 -7.23
CA ARG A 216 -3.08 -5.31 -6.96
C ARG A 216 -2.38 -4.88 -8.24
N ASP A 217 -2.24 -3.59 -8.40
CA ASP A 217 -1.65 -2.92 -9.55
C ASP A 217 -0.68 -1.83 -9.07
N ALA A 218 0.57 -1.93 -9.49
CA ALA A 218 1.61 -1.00 -9.10
C ALA A 218 1.72 0.22 -10.03
N VAL A 219 1.38 0.07 -11.31
CA VAL A 219 1.60 1.11 -12.33
C VAL A 219 0.52 2.17 -12.32
N LEU A 220 -0.76 1.78 -12.18
CA LEU A 220 -1.86 2.74 -12.19
C LEU A 220 -1.70 3.86 -11.14
N PRO A 221 -1.44 3.57 -9.86
CA PRO A 221 -1.31 4.63 -8.86
C PRO A 221 -0.13 5.57 -9.14
N PHE A 222 0.97 5.08 -9.69
CA PHE A 222 2.09 5.92 -10.06
C PHE A 222 1.75 6.86 -11.23
N LEU A 223 1.19 6.33 -12.31
CA LEU A 223 0.81 7.16 -13.47
C LEU A 223 -0.27 8.17 -13.11
N MET A 224 -1.25 7.80 -12.27
CA MET A 224 -2.28 8.72 -11.79
C MET A 224 -1.70 9.82 -10.89
N LEU A 225 -0.71 9.51 -10.06
CA LEU A 225 0.00 10.51 -9.26
C LEU A 225 0.72 11.53 -10.14
N LEU A 226 1.44 11.07 -11.18
CA LEU A 226 2.12 11.94 -12.13
C LEU A 226 1.13 12.76 -12.98
N ALA A 227 0.01 12.17 -13.40
CA ALA A 227 -1.04 12.89 -14.09
C ALA A 227 -1.65 14.01 -13.22
N ALA A 228 -1.85 13.74 -11.93
CA ALA A 228 -2.35 14.73 -10.98
C ALA A 228 -1.32 15.86 -10.69
N ALA A 229 -0.03 15.52 -10.65
CA ALA A 229 1.06 16.51 -10.51
C ALA A 229 1.24 17.33 -11.79
N GLY A 230 0.91 16.79 -12.96
CA GLY A 230 1.11 17.45 -14.25
C GLY A 230 2.57 17.85 -14.45
N LYS A 231 2.81 19.14 -14.73
CA LYS A 231 4.17 19.69 -14.82
C LYS A 231 4.80 20.01 -13.46
N GLY A 232 4.02 19.95 -12.38
CA GLY A 232 4.47 20.23 -11.02
C GLY A 232 5.20 19.05 -10.37
N ALA A 233 5.54 19.24 -9.10
CA ALA A 233 6.17 18.24 -8.24
C ALA A 233 5.12 17.39 -7.52
N ILE A 234 5.55 16.25 -6.95
CA ILE A 234 4.69 15.33 -6.20
C ILE A 234 4.48 15.81 -4.76
N SER A 235 5.54 16.29 -4.10
CA SER A 235 5.50 16.65 -2.68
C SER A 235 4.38 17.63 -2.31
N PRO A 236 3.99 18.64 -3.14
CA PRO A 236 2.85 19.52 -2.83
C PRO A 236 1.52 18.78 -2.74
N LEU A 237 1.31 17.70 -3.50
CA LEU A 237 0.08 16.90 -3.42
C LEU A 237 -0.02 16.17 -2.09
N VAL A 238 1.09 15.66 -1.58
CA VAL A 238 1.18 15.00 -0.27
C VAL A 238 1.00 16.02 0.85
N ASN A 239 1.70 17.16 0.76
CA ASN A 239 1.67 18.21 1.77
C ASN A 239 0.31 18.93 1.89
N ALA A 240 -0.54 18.85 0.86
CA ALA A 240 -1.91 19.37 0.89
C ALA A 240 -2.89 18.48 1.70
N LEU A 241 -2.49 17.27 2.09
CA LEU A 241 -3.29 16.39 2.91
C LEU A 241 -3.24 16.80 4.40
N PRO A 242 -4.31 16.56 5.17
CA PRO A 242 -4.24 16.74 6.62
C PRO A 242 -3.09 15.94 7.24
N ALA A 243 -2.37 16.56 8.16
CA ALA A 243 -1.22 15.93 8.80
C ALA A 243 -1.65 14.73 9.66
N ARG A 244 -1.36 13.53 9.19
CA ARG A 244 -1.55 12.26 9.90
C ARG A 244 -0.42 11.31 9.53
N TYR A 245 0.31 10.89 10.53
CA TYR A 245 1.51 10.06 10.36
C TYR A 245 1.28 8.70 11.01
N THR A 246 1.60 7.64 10.28
CA THR A 246 1.52 6.27 10.74
C THR A 246 2.93 5.69 10.86
N HIS A 247 3.18 4.97 11.93
CA HIS A 247 4.38 4.14 12.09
C HIS A 247 3.97 2.72 12.47
N SER A 248 4.76 1.73 12.08
CA SER A 248 4.52 0.33 12.41
C SER A 248 5.83 -0.41 12.64
N ASP A 249 5.80 -1.37 13.57
CA ASP A 249 6.88 -2.31 13.82
C ASP A 249 6.30 -3.59 14.44
N ARG A 250 7.13 -4.57 14.74
CA ARG A 250 6.71 -5.90 15.19
C ARG A 250 7.65 -6.52 16.21
N ILE A 251 7.10 -7.41 17.03
CA ILE A 251 7.89 -8.37 17.81
C ILE A 251 7.90 -9.69 17.04
N GLN A 252 9.07 -10.13 16.65
CA GLN A 252 9.29 -11.43 16.02
C GLN A 252 9.40 -12.54 17.07
N ASN A 253 9.13 -13.78 16.67
CA ASN A 253 9.15 -14.95 17.57
C ASN A 253 8.20 -14.79 18.78
N PHE A 254 7.09 -14.10 18.60
CA PHE A 254 6.06 -13.88 19.61
C PHE A 254 4.92 -14.89 19.42
N ALA A 255 4.72 -15.77 20.41
CA ALA A 255 3.77 -16.87 20.31
C ALA A 255 2.35 -16.37 20.00
N THR A 256 1.71 -16.92 18.97
CA THR A 256 0.35 -16.53 18.55
C THR A 256 -0.68 -16.65 19.68
N ALA A 257 -0.58 -17.69 20.52
CA ALA A 257 -1.45 -17.85 21.68
C ALA A 257 -1.31 -16.71 22.68
N ARG A 258 -0.08 -16.21 22.92
CA ARG A 258 0.18 -15.05 23.78
C ARG A 258 -0.41 -13.78 23.18
N SER A 259 -0.21 -13.56 21.88
CA SER A 259 -0.84 -12.45 21.16
C SER A 259 -2.36 -12.45 21.31
N GLN A 260 -2.98 -13.60 21.11
CA GLN A 260 -4.43 -13.76 21.24
C GLN A 260 -4.92 -13.51 22.68
N ALA A 261 -4.18 -13.96 23.70
CA ALA A 261 -4.53 -13.71 25.08
C ALA A 261 -4.49 -12.20 25.43
N ILE A 262 -3.44 -11.49 24.99
CA ILE A 262 -3.31 -10.03 25.18
C ILE A 262 -4.46 -9.29 24.48
N LEU A 263 -4.80 -9.68 23.24
CA LEU A 263 -5.91 -9.06 22.54
C LEU A 263 -7.25 -9.35 23.23
N ALA A 264 -7.49 -10.57 23.69
CA ALA A 264 -8.71 -10.93 24.41
C ALA A 264 -8.86 -10.11 25.71
N GLU A 265 -7.78 -9.95 26.47
CA GLU A 265 -7.75 -9.10 27.66
C GLU A 265 -8.05 -7.63 27.30
N GLY A 266 -7.39 -7.11 26.26
CA GLY A 266 -7.59 -5.73 25.79
C GLY A 266 -8.98 -5.46 25.21
N ILE A 267 -9.65 -6.45 24.64
CA ILE A 267 -11.05 -6.35 24.22
C ILE A 267 -11.97 -6.30 25.42
N ALA A 268 -11.69 -7.09 26.47
CA ALA A 268 -12.49 -7.12 27.70
C ALA A 268 -12.34 -5.83 28.53
N ASP A 269 -11.11 -5.33 28.65
CA ASP A 269 -10.81 -4.06 29.34
C ASP A 269 -9.73 -3.28 28.59
N PRO A 270 -10.13 -2.46 27.60
CA PRO A 270 -9.18 -1.70 26.78
C PRO A 270 -8.35 -0.69 27.57
N GLN A 271 -8.93 -0.11 28.64
CA GLN A 271 -8.21 0.86 29.45
C GLN A 271 -7.16 0.19 30.35
N ALA A 272 -7.47 -0.97 30.91
CA ALA A 272 -6.48 -1.73 31.67
C ALA A 272 -5.30 -2.16 30.81
N LEU A 273 -5.53 -2.61 29.56
CA LEU A 273 -4.45 -2.90 28.63
C LEU A 273 -3.63 -1.64 28.34
N LEU A 274 -4.28 -0.52 28.04
CA LEU A 274 -3.59 0.75 27.76
C LEU A 274 -2.65 1.17 28.91
N ASN A 275 -3.12 1.01 30.15
CA ASN A 275 -2.34 1.28 31.36
C ASN A 275 -1.10 0.36 31.45
N LYS A 276 -1.26 -0.94 31.16
CA LYS A 276 -0.15 -1.92 31.13
C LYS A 276 0.87 -1.60 30.02
N LEU A 277 0.41 -0.99 28.94
CA LEU A 277 1.28 -0.55 27.86
C LEU A 277 2.02 0.77 28.16
N GLY A 278 1.89 1.30 29.41
CA GLY A 278 2.55 2.54 29.83
C GLY A 278 1.89 3.80 29.28
N LEU A 279 0.62 3.73 28.89
CA LEU A 279 -0.14 4.79 28.23
C LEU A 279 -1.34 5.24 29.09
N ALA A 280 -1.17 5.23 30.42
CA ALA A 280 -2.22 5.56 31.39
C ALA A 280 -2.75 7.01 31.30
N ASP A 281 -1.96 7.92 30.70
CA ASP A 281 -2.36 9.32 30.49
C ASP A 281 -3.42 9.48 29.38
N PHE A 282 -3.66 8.42 28.60
CA PHE A 282 -4.64 8.41 27.53
C PHE A 282 -5.91 7.65 27.94
N THR A 283 -7.02 8.04 27.34
CA THR A 283 -8.31 7.36 27.52
C THR A 283 -8.79 6.78 26.20
N VAL A 284 -9.28 5.54 26.22
CA VAL A 284 -9.85 4.89 25.03
C VAL A 284 -11.20 5.54 24.71
N SER A 285 -11.37 6.02 23.48
CA SER A 285 -12.63 6.59 22.96
C SER A 285 -13.39 5.65 22.04
N LEU A 286 -12.68 4.79 21.30
CA LEU A 286 -13.28 3.82 20.38
C LEU A 286 -12.43 2.54 20.32
N VAL A 287 -13.11 1.40 20.29
CA VAL A 287 -12.52 0.07 20.10
C VAL A 287 -13.01 -0.50 18.77
N ASP A 288 -12.09 -0.94 17.94
CA ASP A 288 -12.38 -1.63 16.67
C ASP A 288 -11.65 -2.97 16.65
N THR A 289 -12.41 -4.04 16.42
CA THR A 289 -11.94 -5.43 16.40
C THR A 289 -12.06 -6.06 15.01
N THR A 290 -12.15 -5.25 13.96
CA THR A 290 -12.25 -5.73 12.58
C THR A 290 -11.10 -6.66 12.22
N ASP A 291 -9.85 -6.29 12.62
CA ASP A 291 -8.67 -7.15 12.46
C ASP A 291 -7.66 -6.88 13.59
N GLY A 292 -7.66 -7.68 14.62
CA GLY A 292 -6.87 -7.43 15.83
C GLY A 292 -7.59 -6.51 16.82
N LEU A 293 -6.84 -5.67 17.52
CA LEU A 293 -7.36 -4.69 18.48
C LEU A 293 -6.86 -3.29 18.13
N ARG A 294 -7.75 -2.45 17.63
CA ARG A 294 -7.46 -1.07 17.28
C ARG A 294 -8.17 -0.12 18.25
N LEU A 295 -7.38 0.63 18.98
CA LEU A 295 -7.84 1.60 19.98
C LEU A 295 -7.67 3.01 19.42
N THR A 296 -8.75 3.79 19.39
CA THR A 296 -8.68 5.24 19.18
C THR A 296 -8.73 5.92 20.54
N LEU A 297 -7.79 6.81 20.78
CA LEU A 297 -7.67 7.54 22.04
C LEU A 297 -8.41 8.87 21.99
N ASN A 298 -8.65 9.47 23.14
CA ASN A 298 -9.41 10.72 23.32
C ASN A 298 -8.82 11.92 22.54
N ASN A 299 -7.53 11.92 22.26
CA ASN A 299 -6.85 12.93 21.45
C ASN A 299 -6.77 12.57 19.95
N GLY A 300 -7.46 11.48 19.52
CA GLY A 300 -7.49 11.01 18.14
C GLY A 300 -6.25 10.20 17.70
N VAL A 301 -5.32 9.93 18.61
CA VAL A 301 -4.20 8.99 18.39
C VAL A 301 -4.76 7.57 18.29
N ILE A 302 -4.11 6.72 17.50
CA ILE A 302 -4.51 5.34 17.30
C ILE A 302 -3.36 4.42 17.66
N ILE A 303 -3.69 3.31 18.31
CA ILE A 303 -2.82 2.17 18.55
C ILE A 303 -3.56 0.93 18.07
N HIS A 304 -2.91 0.11 17.26
CA HIS A 304 -3.50 -1.10 16.69
C HIS A 304 -2.54 -2.27 16.85
N LEU A 305 -2.97 -3.30 17.56
CA LEU A 305 -2.25 -4.55 17.79
C LEU A 305 -2.86 -5.64 16.94
N ARG A 306 -2.02 -6.37 16.19
CA ARG A 306 -2.48 -7.43 15.30
C ARG A 306 -1.49 -8.60 15.27
N PRO A 307 -1.92 -9.82 15.62
CA PRO A 307 -1.14 -11.01 15.37
C PRO A 307 -0.94 -11.22 13.85
N SER A 308 0.25 -11.62 13.44
CA SER A 308 0.46 -12.02 12.04
C SER A 308 -0.27 -13.33 11.74
N GLY A 309 -0.89 -13.42 10.55
CA GLY A 309 -1.53 -14.65 10.08
C GLY A 309 -0.53 -15.71 9.59
N ASN A 310 0.71 -15.29 9.24
CA ASN A 310 1.67 -16.15 8.54
C ASN A 310 2.94 -16.47 9.36
N ALA A 311 3.17 -15.77 10.45
CA ALA A 311 4.37 -15.91 11.28
C ALA A 311 4.03 -15.70 12.75
N PRO A 312 4.81 -16.24 13.70
CA PRO A 312 4.66 -15.95 15.13
C PRO A 312 5.16 -14.53 15.44
N GLU A 313 4.39 -13.53 15.04
CA GLU A 313 4.69 -12.11 15.21
C GLU A 313 3.47 -11.37 15.75
N LEU A 314 3.72 -10.38 16.60
CA LEU A 314 2.73 -9.37 17.00
C LEU A 314 3.13 -8.03 16.42
N ARG A 315 2.28 -7.47 15.57
CA ARG A 315 2.48 -6.16 14.94
C ARG A 315 1.80 -5.07 15.74
N CYS A 316 2.46 -3.93 15.82
CA CYS A 316 1.92 -2.71 16.38
C CYS A 316 1.96 -1.60 15.31
N TYR A 317 0.83 -0.95 15.13
CA TYR A 317 0.69 0.25 14.31
C TYR A 317 0.26 1.39 15.23
N ALA A 318 0.79 2.58 15.02
CA ALA A 318 0.29 3.79 15.66
C ALA A 318 0.11 4.91 14.64
N GLU A 319 -0.87 5.78 14.90
CA GLU A 319 -1.15 6.94 14.07
C GLU A 319 -1.35 8.17 14.95
N ALA A 320 -0.67 9.28 14.57
CA ALA A 320 -0.73 10.55 15.29
C ALA A 320 -0.57 11.74 14.33
N ASP A 321 -0.74 12.96 14.85
CA ASP A 321 -0.56 14.21 14.09
C ASP A 321 0.92 14.56 13.84
N LYS A 322 1.85 13.82 14.47
CA LYS A 322 3.30 13.95 14.28
C LYS A 322 3.94 12.56 14.17
N PHE A 323 4.91 12.43 13.29
CA PHE A 323 5.63 11.17 13.06
C PHE A 323 6.36 10.69 14.34
N GLU A 324 7.01 11.61 15.05
CA GLU A 324 7.76 11.30 16.26
C GLU A 324 6.86 10.69 17.36
N ILE A 325 5.60 11.15 17.46
CA ILE A 325 4.62 10.61 18.39
C ILE A 325 4.21 9.20 17.97
N ALA A 326 3.90 8.98 16.70
CA ALA A 326 3.54 7.65 16.21
C ALA A 326 4.69 6.64 16.41
N SER A 327 5.92 7.04 16.10
CA SER A 327 7.12 6.21 16.27
C SER A 327 7.38 5.88 17.75
N MET A 328 7.31 6.88 18.63
CA MET A 328 7.46 6.68 20.07
C MET A 328 6.41 5.71 20.63
N LEU A 329 5.15 5.86 20.22
CA LEU A 329 4.06 5.01 20.67
C LEU A 329 4.25 3.54 20.26
N VAL A 330 4.68 3.28 19.02
CA VAL A 330 5.00 1.92 18.58
C VAL A 330 6.13 1.34 19.42
N SER A 331 7.24 2.07 19.56
CA SER A 331 8.41 1.59 20.28
C SER A 331 8.10 1.31 21.77
N SER A 332 7.41 2.22 22.45
CA SER A 332 7.04 2.04 23.85
C SER A 332 6.02 0.92 24.05
N THR A 333 5.03 0.82 23.15
CA THR A 333 4.03 -0.25 23.19
C THR A 333 4.69 -1.62 23.03
N LEU A 334 5.54 -1.80 22.03
CA LEU A 334 6.24 -3.07 21.79
C LEU A 334 7.18 -3.43 22.94
N ALA A 335 7.90 -2.46 23.53
CA ALA A 335 8.75 -2.68 24.68
C ALA A 335 7.97 -3.21 25.90
N ASN A 336 6.79 -2.69 26.15
CA ASN A 336 5.94 -3.11 27.27
C ASN A 336 5.22 -4.44 27.01
N LEU A 337 4.86 -4.74 25.74
CA LEU A 337 4.23 -6.02 25.36
C LEU A 337 5.11 -7.25 25.64
N ILE A 338 6.42 -7.09 25.67
CA ILE A 338 7.36 -8.19 25.97
C ILE A 338 7.16 -8.70 27.40
N TYR A 339 6.65 -7.88 28.32
CA TYR A 339 6.46 -8.22 29.73
C TYR A 339 5.03 -8.68 30.06
N LEU A 340 4.08 -8.59 29.13
CA LEU A 340 2.72 -9.12 29.25
C LEU A 340 2.62 -10.55 28.74
#